data_7dd4678d415e825da4576b14afc72cf4
#
_entry.id   7dd4678d415e825da4576b14afc72cf4
#
_cell.length_a   1.000
_cell.length_b   1.000
_cell.length_c   1.000
_cell.angle_alpha   90.00
_cell.angle_beta   90.00
_cell.angle_gamma   90.00
#
_symmetry.space_group_name_H-M   'P 1'
#
loop_
_entity.id
_entity.type
_entity.pdbx_description
1 polymer ?
#
loop_
_entity_poly.entity_id
_entity_poly.type
_entity_poly.pdbx_seq_one_letter_code
_entity_poly.pdbx_strand_id
1 'polypeptide(L)'
;MKVVITDVSVFFDLYNLQVLSEFFDLDWEILTTDFVYNEIVHEEQIIEFAVFVENQKLHIIKINSEEESQIKNMILLRPNKSFPDKTVLWKAKQNNCALLTCDSVLRKEAIHQNIEVHGSIWVLSQLVENNKITIQDGIKIFEKLKRVNSRLPYNEIDKIINILKQKTEANGI
;
A
#
# COMPACT_ATOMS: atom_id res chain seq x y z
N MET A 1 -11.77 12.67 4.15
CA MET A 1 -11.51 11.26 3.74
C MET A 1 -10.33 11.26 2.79
N LYS A 2 -9.31 10.47 3.06
CA LYS A 2 -8.11 10.35 2.19
C LYS A 2 -8.39 9.30 1.13
N VAL A 3 -8.06 9.60 -0.13
CA VAL A 3 -8.14 8.64 -1.24
C VAL A 3 -6.74 8.11 -1.54
N VAL A 4 -6.59 6.81 -1.60
CA VAL A 4 -5.32 6.14 -1.95
C VAL A 4 -5.58 5.05 -2.97
N ILE A 5 -4.62 4.85 -3.88
CA ILE A 5 -4.60 3.68 -4.75
C ILE A 5 -3.42 2.79 -4.39
N THR A 6 -3.62 1.48 -4.30
CA THR A 6 -2.59 0.56 -3.84
C THR A 6 -2.18 -0.44 -4.91
N ASP A 7 -0.87 -0.64 -4.99
CA ASP A 7 -0.20 -1.73 -5.66
C ASP A 7 -0.22 -3.00 -4.78
N VAL A 8 -0.09 -4.16 -5.39
CA VAL A 8 -0.14 -5.47 -4.70
C VAL A 8 0.95 -5.65 -3.65
N SER A 9 2.10 -5.00 -3.81
CA SER A 9 3.24 -5.13 -2.88
C SER A 9 2.90 -4.68 -1.45
N VAL A 10 2.10 -3.63 -1.29
CA VAL A 10 1.63 -3.18 0.02
C VAL A 10 0.60 -4.16 0.59
N PHE A 11 -0.31 -4.67 -0.24
CA PHE A 11 -1.28 -5.68 0.19
C PHE A 11 -0.59 -6.92 0.76
N PHE A 12 0.45 -7.42 0.10
CA PHE A 12 1.19 -8.58 0.58
C PHE A 12 1.93 -8.33 1.89
N ASP A 13 2.53 -7.16 2.05
CA ASP A 13 3.15 -6.79 3.34
C ASP A 13 2.09 -6.78 4.46
N LEU A 14 0.94 -6.13 4.26
CA LEU A 14 -0.11 -6.01 5.27
C LEU A 14 -0.76 -7.38 5.59
N TYR A 15 -0.97 -8.22 4.57
CA TYR A 15 -1.45 -9.59 4.74
C TYR A 15 -0.49 -10.41 5.61
N ASN A 16 0.80 -10.42 5.27
CA ASN A 16 1.82 -11.15 6.02
C ASN A 16 2.00 -10.64 7.46
N LEU A 17 1.72 -9.36 7.69
CA LEU A 17 1.74 -8.75 9.01
C LEU A 17 0.46 -9.00 9.80
N GLN A 18 -0.61 -9.47 9.15
CA GLN A 18 -1.94 -9.69 9.74
C GLN A 18 -2.59 -8.39 10.24
N VAL A 19 -2.52 -7.32 9.44
CA VAL A 19 -3.09 -5.99 9.75
C VAL A 19 -3.99 -5.45 8.65
N LEU A 20 -4.55 -6.34 7.81
CA LEU A 20 -5.47 -5.93 6.74
C LEU A 20 -6.75 -5.31 7.30
N SER A 21 -7.33 -5.88 8.36
CA SER A 21 -8.53 -5.36 8.99
C SER A 21 -8.35 -3.93 9.49
N GLU A 22 -7.24 -3.66 10.17
CA GLU A 22 -6.88 -2.35 10.68
C GLU A 22 -6.62 -1.33 9.55
N PHE A 23 -6.01 -1.79 8.45
CA PHE A 23 -5.80 -0.97 7.27
C PHE A 23 -7.11 -0.58 6.61
N PHE A 24 -8.01 -1.54 6.38
CA PHE A 24 -9.32 -1.28 5.79
C PHE A 24 -10.31 -0.60 6.76
N ASP A 25 -9.95 -0.45 8.04
CA ASP A 25 -10.71 0.32 9.02
C ASP A 25 -10.25 1.78 9.14
N LEU A 26 -9.22 2.18 8.41
CA LEU A 26 -8.87 3.60 8.25
C LEU A 26 -10.03 4.35 7.56
N ASP A 27 -10.22 5.63 7.92
CA ASP A 27 -11.19 6.51 7.24
C ASP A 27 -10.63 6.98 5.88
N TRP A 28 -10.33 5.98 5.02
CA TRP A 28 -9.79 6.18 3.68
C TRP A 28 -10.66 5.50 2.63
N GLU A 29 -10.69 6.08 1.44
CA GLU A 29 -11.16 5.40 0.23
C GLU A 29 -9.96 4.65 -0.38
N ILE A 30 -10.00 3.32 -0.31
CA ILE A 30 -8.92 2.45 -0.75
C ILE A 30 -9.27 1.85 -2.10
N LEU A 31 -8.46 2.18 -3.10
CA LEU A 31 -8.65 1.80 -4.49
C LEU A 31 -7.54 0.84 -4.92
N THR A 32 -7.84 -0.02 -5.86
CA THR A 32 -6.86 -0.76 -6.69
C THR A 32 -7.42 -0.93 -8.09
N THR A 33 -6.62 -1.43 -9.05
CA THR A 33 -7.12 -1.77 -10.38
C THR A 33 -7.40 -3.26 -10.48
N ASP A 34 -8.28 -3.64 -11.42
CA ASP A 34 -8.57 -5.04 -11.71
C ASP A 34 -7.31 -5.83 -12.11
N PHE A 35 -6.38 -5.20 -12.83
CA PHE A 35 -5.10 -5.82 -13.20
C PHE A 35 -4.22 -6.12 -11.98
N VAL A 36 -4.14 -5.21 -11.01
CA VAL A 36 -3.38 -5.43 -9.76
C VAL A 36 -4.10 -6.42 -8.86
N TYR A 37 -5.42 -6.35 -8.76
CA TYR A 37 -6.20 -7.30 -7.97
C TYR A 37 -6.02 -8.74 -8.48
N ASN A 38 -5.92 -8.94 -9.79
CA ASN A 38 -5.70 -10.24 -10.41
C ASN A 38 -4.28 -10.81 -10.19
N GLU A 39 -3.35 -10.04 -9.61
CA GLU A 39 -2.04 -10.56 -9.17
C GLU A 39 -2.14 -11.33 -7.84
N ILE A 40 -3.27 -11.24 -7.13
CA ILE A 40 -3.56 -12.03 -5.95
C ILE A 40 -4.02 -13.41 -6.41
N VAL A 41 -3.12 -14.39 -6.36
CA VAL A 41 -3.35 -15.74 -6.92
C VAL A 41 -3.51 -16.84 -5.86
N HIS A 42 -3.13 -16.57 -4.61
CA HIS A 42 -3.28 -17.54 -3.53
C HIS A 42 -4.70 -17.55 -3.01
N GLU A 43 -5.31 -18.73 -2.95
CA GLU A 43 -6.73 -18.92 -2.60
C GLU A 43 -7.10 -18.25 -1.27
N GLU A 44 -6.29 -18.45 -0.22
CA GLU A 44 -6.52 -17.85 1.09
C GLU A 44 -6.53 -16.31 1.03
N GLN A 45 -5.63 -15.73 0.24
CA GLN A 45 -5.58 -14.27 0.05
C GLN A 45 -6.81 -13.79 -0.74
N ILE A 46 -7.18 -14.50 -1.81
CA ILE A 46 -8.37 -14.14 -2.62
C ILE A 46 -9.61 -14.11 -1.72
N ILE A 47 -9.81 -15.12 -0.87
CA ILE A 47 -10.94 -15.18 0.05
C ILE A 47 -10.92 -14.00 1.02
N GLU A 48 -9.78 -13.69 1.62
CA GLU A 48 -9.67 -12.59 2.59
C GLU A 48 -9.90 -11.23 1.93
N PHE A 49 -9.30 -10.95 0.77
CA PHE A 49 -9.52 -9.69 0.06
C PHE A 49 -10.94 -9.53 -0.48
N ALA A 50 -11.61 -10.63 -0.88
CA ALA A 50 -12.99 -10.61 -1.33
C ALA A 50 -13.94 -10.07 -0.26
N VAL A 51 -13.70 -10.37 1.02
CA VAL A 51 -14.49 -9.83 2.14
C VAL A 51 -14.44 -8.30 2.17
N PHE A 52 -13.28 -7.70 1.91
CA PHE A 52 -13.14 -6.22 1.89
C PHE A 52 -13.80 -5.61 0.65
N VAL A 53 -13.80 -6.31 -0.48
CA VAL A 53 -14.51 -5.87 -1.69
C VAL A 53 -16.03 -5.92 -1.47
N GLU A 54 -16.56 -7.02 -0.93
CA GLU A 54 -17.98 -7.20 -0.64
C GLU A 54 -18.51 -6.17 0.37
N ASN A 55 -17.71 -5.84 1.38
CA ASN A 55 -18.02 -4.82 2.39
C ASN A 55 -17.72 -3.39 1.93
N GLN A 56 -17.41 -3.16 0.66
CA GLN A 56 -17.11 -1.85 0.07
C GLN A 56 -15.96 -1.09 0.76
N LYS A 57 -15.01 -1.82 1.35
CA LYS A 57 -13.79 -1.29 1.95
C LYS A 57 -12.63 -1.21 0.95
N LEU A 58 -12.65 -2.08 -0.08
CA LEU A 58 -11.72 -2.08 -1.21
C LEU A 58 -12.51 -1.88 -2.51
N HIS A 59 -12.20 -0.82 -3.24
CA HIS A 59 -12.82 -0.54 -4.53
C HIS A 59 -11.90 -0.94 -5.68
N ILE A 60 -12.38 -1.83 -6.54
CA ILE A 60 -11.63 -2.29 -7.73
C ILE A 60 -12.07 -1.44 -8.93
N ILE A 61 -11.14 -0.65 -9.46
CA ILE A 61 -11.35 0.16 -10.65
C ILE A 61 -11.05 -0.68 -11.89
N LYS A 62 -12.04 -0.84 -12.74
CA LYS A 62 -11.84 -1.49 -14.05
C LYS A 62 -11.13 -0.54 -15.02
N ILE A 63 -10.12 -1.07 -15.69
CA ILE A 63 -9.45 -0.38 -16.79
C ILE A 63 -10.23 -0.68 -18.07
N ASN A 64 -10.78 0.35 -18.72
CA ASN A 64 -11.50 0.17 -19.97
C ASN A 64 -10.54 0.05 -21.18
N SER A 65 -11.05 -0.35 -22.34
CA SER A 65 -10.25 -0.63 -23.54
C SER A 65 -9.49 0.61 -24.07
N GLU A 66 -10.04 1.79 -23.89
CA GLU A 66 -9.39 3.04 -24.30
C GLU A 66 -8.19 3.34 -23.38
N GLU A 67 -8.38 3.27 -22.07
CA GLU A 67 -7.32 3.42 -21.08
C GLU A 67 -6.23 2.36 -21.26
N GLU A 68 -6.62 1.11 -21.51
CA GLU A 68 -5.68 0.02 -21.77
C GLU A 68 -4.78 0.35 -22.97
N SER A 69 -5.36 0.87 -24.06
CA SER A 69 -4.62 1.29 -25.26
C SER A 69 -3.66 2.44 -24.96
N GLN A 70 -4.09 3.43 -24.17
CA GLN A 70 -3.25 4.57 -23.77
C GLN A 70 -2.09 4.12 -22.86
N ILE A 71 -2.35 3.24 -21.88
CA ILE A 71 -1.35 2.68 -20.99
C ILE A 71 -0.32 1.84 -21.76
N LYS A 72 -0.76 1.02 -22.73
CA LYS A 72 0.12 0.24 -23.64
C LYS A 72 1.06 1.16 -24.43
N ASN A 73 0.56 2.26 -24.96
CA ASN A 73 1.38 3.24 -25.67
C ASN A 73 2.43 3.87 -24.73
N MET A 74 2.09 4.15 -23.48
CA MET A 74 3.06 4.63 -22.49
C MET A 74 4.15 3.60 -22.20
N ILE A 75 3.84 2.31 -22.17
CA ILE A 75 4.81 1.22 -21.94
C ILE A 75 5.79 1.13 -23.10
N LEU A 76 5.35 1.28 -24.35
CA LEU A 76 6.24 1.30 -25.53
C LEU A 76 7.30 2.40 -25.45
N LEU A 77 6.97 3.53 -24.84
CA LEU A 77 7.89 4.65 -24.63
C LEU A 77 8.81 4.47 -23.42
N ARG A 78 8.41 3.64 -22.43
CA ARG A 78 9.13 3.40 -21.17
C ARG A 78 8.93 1.95 -20.71
N PRO A 79 9.67 0.98 -21.24
CA PRO A 79 9.39 -0.47 -21.10
C PRO A 79 9.67 -1.07 -19.71
N ASN A 80 10.11 -0.29 -18.72
CA ASN A 80 10.66 -0.80 -17.46
C ASN A 80 9.62 -1.20 -16.40
N LYS A 81 8.32 -1.37 -16.77
CA LYS A 81 7.25 -1.69 -15.83
C LYS A 81 6.24 -2.68 -16.38
N SER A 82 5.69 -3.50 -15.48
CA SER A 82 4.56 -4.38 -15.80
C SER A 82 3.31 -3.56 -16.16
N PHE A 83 2.36 -4.20 -16.84
CA PHE A 83 1.10 -3.53 -17.17
C PHE A 83 0.28 -3.17 -15.92
N PRO A 84 0.13 -4.06 -14.90
CA PRO A 84 -0.52 -3.72 -13.64
C PRO A 84 0.07 -2.47 -12.96
N ASP A 85 1.40 -2.37 -12.83
CA ASP A 85 2.06 -1.18 -12.26
C ASP A 85 1.65 0.12 -12.97
N LYS A 86 1.54 0.08 -14.30
CA LYS A 86 1.12 1.26 -15.07
C LYS A 86 -0.34 1.61 -14.84
N THR A 87 -1.20 0.63 -14.59
CA THR A 87 -2.62 0.90 -14.32
C THR A 87 -2.83 1.67 -13.02
N VAL A 88 -2.14 1.29 -11.93
CA VAL A 88 -2.25 2.04 -10.67
C VAL A 88 -1.61 3.41 -10.76
N LEU A 89 -0.48 3.55 -11.46
CA LEU A 89 0.15 4.84 -11.71
C LEU A 89 -0.77 5.78 -12.51
N TRP A 90 -1.40 5.24 -13.56
CA TRP A 90 -2.37 5.94 -14.38
C TRP A 90 -3.57 6.44 -13.55
N LYS A 91 -4.17 5.55 -12.77
CA LYS A 91 -5.32 5.88 -11.93
C LYS A 91 -4.96 6.82 -10.77
N ALA A 92 -3.78 6.69 -10.17
CA ALA A 92 -3.29 7.63 -9.17
C ALA A 92 -3.26 9.06 -9.72
N LYS A 93 -2.74 9.20 -10.95
CA LYS A 93 -2.67 10.50 -11.64
C LYS A 93 -4.06 11.04 -12.00
N GLN A 94 -4.94 10.19 -12.57
CA GLN A 94 -6.29 10.60 -12.94
C GLN A 94 -7.13 11.05 -11.74
N ASN A 95 -7.04 10.33 -10.63
CA ASN A 95 -7.81 10.60 -9.43
C ASN A 95 -7.12 11.62 -8.49
N ASN A 96 -5.93 12.11 -8.86
CA ASN A 96 -5.11 13.00 -8.03
C ASN A 96 -4.99 12.49 -6.58
N CYS A 97 -4.67 11.19 -6.43
CA CYS A 97 -4.57 10.53 -5.14
C CYS A 97 -3.18 9.93 -4.92
N ALA A 98 -2.86 9.60 -3.66
CA ALA A 98 -1.58 8.99 -3.32
C ALA A 98 -1.52 7.53 -3.81
N LEU A 99 -0.34 7.12 -4.30
CA LEU A 99 -0.02 5.74 -4.65
C LEU A 99 0.66 5.05 -3.47
N LEU A 100 0.17 3.87 -3.10
CA LEU A 100 0.81 3.00 -2.11
C LEU A 100 1.57 1.90 -2.83
N THR A 101 2.91 1.87 -2.69
CA THR A 101 3.76 0.83 -3.27
C THR A 101 5.07 0.66 -2.52
N CYS A 102 5.55 -0.57 -2.42
CA CYS A 102 6.90 -0.93 -1.96
C CYS A 102 7.87 -1.19 -3.12
N ASP A 103 7.39 -1.18 -4.37
CA ASP A 103 8.27 -1.29 -5.53
C ASP A 103 9.06 0.00 -5.77
N SER A 104 10.39 -0.11 -5.74
CA SER A 104 11.29 1.03 -5.83
C SER A 104 11.28 1.71 -7.21
N VAL A 105 10.97 0.97 -8.27
CA VAL A 105 10.93 1.51 -9.64
C VAL A 105 9.60 2.22 -9.88
N LEU A 106 8.49 1.63 -9.40
CA LEU A 106 7.18 2.27 -9.46
C LEU A 106 7.15 3.57 -8.63
N ARG A 107 7.78 3.54 -7.45
CA ARG A 107 7.96 4.72 -6.59
C ARG A 107 8.71 5.85 -7.31
N LYS A 108 9.85 5.55 -7.96
CA LYS A 108 10.62 6.55 -8.71
C LYS A 108 9.81 7.16 -9.86
N GLU A 109 9.04 6.35 -10.56
CA GLU A 109 8.18 6.80 -11.65
C GLU A 109 7.05 7.71 -11.13
N ALA A 110 6.40 7.33 -10.01
CA ALA A 110 5.38 8.14 -9.36
C ALA A 110 5.92 9.52 -8.96
N ILE A 111 7.08 9.57 -8.30
CA ILE A 111 7.75 10.82 -7.91
C ILE A 111 8.05 11.67 -9.15
N HIS A 112 8.59 11.07 -10.23
CA HIS A 112 8.87 11.78 -11.47
C HIS A 112 7.61 12.40 -12.10
N GLN A 113 6.44 11.80 -11.87
CA GLN A 113 5.15 12.30 -12.34
C GLN A 113 4.44 13.20 -11.33
N ASN A 114 5.10 13.62 -10.24
CA ASN A 114 4.56 14.41 -9.15
C ASN A 114 3.36 13.76 -8.45
N ILE A 115 3.33 12.42 -8.37
CA ILE A 115 2.34 11.66 -7.64
C ILE A 115 2.88 11.43 -6.22
N GLU A 116 2.08 11.75 -5.20
CA GLU A 116 2.38 11.41 -3.81
C GLU A 116 2.50 9.89 -3.67
N VAL A 117 3.58 9.39 -3.03
CA VAL A 117 3.83 7.95 -2.95
C VAL A 117 4.33 7.54 -1.57
N HIS A 118 3.70 6.51 -1.03
CA HIS A 118 4.04 5.91 0.26
C HIS A 118 4.21 4.40 0.13
N GLY A 119 4.72 3.76 1.19
CA GLY A 119 4.87 2.30 1.29
C GLY A 119 4.36 1.78 2.62
N SER A 120 4.59 0.47 2.87
CA SER A 120 4.10 -0.22 4.06
C SER A 120 4.56 0.43 5.37
N ILE A 121 5.78 0.97 5.43
CA ILE A 121 6.30 1.70 6.61
C ILE A 121 5.37 2.86 6.97
N TRP A 122 5.02 3.68 5.99
CA TRP A 122 4.12 4.81 6.21
C TRP A 122 2.71 4.36 6.58
N VAL A 123 2.17 3.34 5.91
CA VAL A 123 0.84 2.78 6.25
C VAL A 123 0.80 2.33 7.70
N LEU A 124 1.79 1.57 8.17
CA LEU A 124 1.87 1.14 9.57
C LEU A 124 1.97 2.31 10.56
N SER A 125 2.70 3.37 10.19
CA SER A 125 2.74 4.59 11.01
C SER A 125 1.35 5.22 11.11
N GLN A 126 0.59 5.24 10.01
CA GLN A 126 -0.78 5.73 10.01
C GLN A 126 -1.73 4.87 10.87
N LEU A 127 -1.53 3.55 10.93
CA LEU A 127 -2.31 2.69 11.82
C LEU A 127 -2.09 3.05 13.30
N VAL A 128 -0.84 3.31 13.70
CA VAL A 128 -0.52 3.76 15.07
C VAL A 128 -1.09 5.16 15.33
N GLU A 129 -0.87 6.09 14.42
CA GLU A 129 -1.30 7.50 14.56
C GLU A 129 -2.83 7.64 14.66
N ASN A 130 -3.58 6.79 13.93
CA ASN A 130 -5.04 6.77 13.97
C ASN A 130 -5.61 5.80 15.03
N ASN A 131 -4.78 5.30 15.94
CA ASN A 131 -5.16 4.38 17.02
C ASN A 131 -5.85 3.09 16.53
N LYS A 132 -5.54 2.62 15.32
CA LYS A 132 -6.02 1.34 14.79
C LYS A 132 -5.24 0.16 15.38
N ILE A 133 -3.99 0.41 15.76
CA ILE A 133 -3.15 -0.49 16.55
C ILE A 133 -2.53 0.27 17.72
N THR A 134 -2.24 -0.44 18.79
CA THR A 134 -1.54 0.16 19.95
C THR A 134 -0.08 0.47 19.62
N ILE A 135 0.55 1.36 20.37
CA ILE A 135 1.99 1.65 20.21
C ILE A 135 2.83 0.38 20.39
N GLN A 136 2.50 -0.45 21.41
CA GLN A 136 3.21 -1.69 21.67
C GLN A 136 3.08 -2.70 20.52
N ASP A 137 1.89 -2.84 19.95
CA ASP A 137 1.68 -3.73 18.79
C ASP A 137 2.33 -3.15 17.54
N GLY A 138 2.31 -1.83 17.35
CA GLY A 138 3.06 -1.15 16.31
C GLY A 138 4.55 -1.49 16.34
N ILE A 139 5.20 -1.43 17.50
CA ILE A 139 6.61 -1.82 17.66
C ILE A 139 6.83 -3.27 17.21
N LYS A 140 6.00 -4.22 17.66
CA LYS A 140 6.10 -5.64 17.28
C LYS A 140 5.91 -5.84 15.76
N ILE A 141 4.95 -5.12 15.18
CA ILE A 141 4.64 -5.20 13.75
C ILE A 141 5.79 -4.64 12.91
N PHE A 142 6.39 -3.51 13.31
CA PHE A 142 7.57 -2.98 12.63
C PHE A 142 8.78 -3.93 12.71
N GLU A 143 8.99 -4.61 13.84
CA GLU A 143 10.03 -5.66 13.93
C GLU A 143 9.71 -6.86 13.04
N LYS A 144 8.43 -7.25 12.94
CA LYS A 144 8.00 -8.31 12.02
C LYS A 144 8.18 -7.90 10.56
N LEU A 145 7.90 -6.64 10.20
CA LEU A 145 8.06 -6.10 8.85
C LEU A 145 9.50 -6.26 8.34
N LYS A 146 10.52 -6.05 9.17
CA LYS A 146 11.94 -6.26 8.81
C LYS A 146 12.22 -7.70 8.36
N ARG A 147 11.49 -8.68 8.90
CA ARG A 147 11.64 -10.10 8.55
C ARG A 147 10.86 -10.47 7.30
N VAL A 148 9.69 -9.87 7.13
CA VAL A 148 8.77 -10.14 6.01
C VAL A 148 9.27 -9.51 4.72
N ASN A 149 9.83 -8.29 4.79
CA ASN A 149 10.28 -7.56 3.63
C ASN A 149 11.70 -7.00 3.80
N SER A 150 12.69 -7.79 3.40
CA SER A 150 14.12 -7.46 3.52
C SER A 150 14.57 -6.31 2.59
N ARG A 151 13.74 -5.86 1.66
CA ARG A 151 14.05 -4.76 0.71
C ARG A 151 13.79 -3.38 1.29
N LEU A 152 13.13 -3.30 2.45
CA LEU A 152 12.80 -2.03 3.10
C LEU A 152 14.02 -1.41 3.83
N PRO A 153 14.06 -0.09 3.97
CA PRO A 153 15.14 0.61 4.65
C PRO A 153 15.06 0.40 6.18
N TYR A 154 15.81 -0.56 6.71
CA TYR A 154 15.80 -0.91 8.15
C TYR A 154 16.10 0.29 9.05
N ASN A 155 17.00 1.19 8.64
CA ASN A 155 17.32 2.39 9.41
C ASN A 155 16.10 3.31 9.62
N GLU A 156 15.16 3.36 8.67
CA GLU A 156 13.91 4.11 8.80
C GLU A 156 12.98 3.42 9.80
N ILE A 157 12.86 2.11 9.70
CA ILE A 157 12.05 1.30 10.62
C ILE A 157 12.58 1.44 12.05
N ASP A 158 13.90 1.35 12.25
CA ASP A 158 14.53 1.47 13.57
C ASP A 158 14.31 2.85 14.21
N LYS A 159 14.36 3.93 13.40
CA LYS A 159 14.00 5.27 13.87
C LYS A 159 12.57 5.36 14.37
N ILE A 160 11.62 4.78 13.63
CA ILE A 160 10.21 4.78 14.03
C ILE A 160 10.02 3.97 15.32
N ILE A 161 10.60 2.78 15.41
CA ILE A 161 10.55 1.96 16.63
C ILE A 161 11.08 2.74 17.84
N ASN A 162 12.21 3.43 17.71
CA ASN A 162 12.78 4.23 18.80
C ASN A 162 11.85 5.38 19.22
N ILE A 163 11.23 6.08 18.25
CA ILE A 163 10.23 7.11 18.54
C ILE A 163 9.03 6.54 19.30
N LEU A 164 8.54 5.38 18.88
CA LEU A 164 7.40 4.71 19.53
C LEU A 164 7.75 4.27 20.96
N LYS A 165 8.95 3.73 21.20
CA LYS A 165 9.43 3.36 22.54
C LYS A 165 9.49 4.58 23.48
N GLN A 166 10.05 5.71 23.01
CA GLN A 166 10.08 6.95 23.79
C GLN A 166 8.69 7.46 24.16
N LYS A 167 7.71 7.35 23.22
CA LYS A 167 6.31 7.72 23.51
C LYS A 167 5.68 6.81 24.57
N THR A 168 6.01 5.52 24.60
CA THR A 168 5.54 4.58 25.62
C THR A 168 6.08 4.97 27.00
N GLU A 169 7.39 5.27 27.11
CA GLU A 169 8.03 5.68 28.35
C GLU A 169 7.47 7.01 28.90
N ALA A 170 7.22 7.98 28.00
CA ALA A 170 6.66 9.28 28.37
C ALA A 170 5.20 9.20 28.87
N ASN A 171 4.44 8.23 28.38
CA ASN A 171 3.02 8.04 28.76
C ASN A 171 2.85 7.14 29.99
N GLY A 172 3.93 6.63 30.61
CA GLY A 172 3.89 5.82 31.82
C GLY A 172 3.18 4.46 31.66
N ILE A 173 3.15 3.94 30.43
CA ILE A 173 2.54 2.66 30.05
C ILE A 173 3.61 1.62 29.77
#